data_fc9004cf1684f13b1acaf7e5883680d0
#
_entry.id   fc9004cf1684f13b1acaf7e5883680d0
#
_cell.length_a   1.000
_cell.length_b   1.000
_cell.length_c   1.000
_cell.angle_alpha   90.00
_cell.angle_beta   90.00
_cell.angle_gamma   90.00
#
_symmetry.space_group_name_H-M   'P 1'
#
loop_
_entity.id
_entity.type
_entity.pdbx_description
1 polymer ?
#
loop_
_entity_poly.entity_id
_entity_poly.type
_entity_poly.pdbx_seq_one_letter_code
_entity_poly.pdbx_strand_id
1 'polypeptide(L)'
;MEKKLIKLEDSNYEIQVIFTDEEKENAKNEAIKILGKDLKISWFRDGHAPINLIEEKLNPEHVKMGTYEYLINKWLHEVLDENQEIKFIWEPYEPKEYDKENRVGIKLDIYPEVQILNDKRKSLKMWKMETKATDKEIEDSLLQLKKNYAEYKDTNKIEKDTVSKVSLDFLDKDWKSLEIGTVYVWEPEFTESKFYDIFIWKEKNMNFELDYKENDLPPTFHKRKSEQTPAKINVIIKDIKQIILPEFTEENIKKFFPDQKEVENLQQLKEYIKNEIEKQKHDSELIKNIEEYINNIRDKSMKITIPQTLIRQEFKSRIDNLEQRFGGQEKLTEYFKQLWDEKTKQFVEDISKASQDSLEKFFILQKITEELKIDIDRQKAWKLEVEQKLYDKVSK
;
A
#
# COMPACT_ATOMS: atom_id res chain seq x y z
N MET A 1 -43.59 -10.86 17.46
CA MET A 1 -42.37 -10.80 16.65
C MET A 1 -41.55 -12.06 16.77
N GLU A 2 -41.04 -12.57 15.66
CA GLU A 2 -40.22 -13.78 15.61
C GLU A 2 -38.90 -13.46 14.96
N LYS A 3 -37.79 -13.98 15.52
CA LYS A 3 -36.44 -13.79 15.01
C LYS A 3 -35.89 -15.12 14.54
N LYS A 4 -35.23 -15.16 13.40
CA LYS A 4 -34.59 -16.38 12.88
C LYS A 4 -33.16 -16.05 12.44
N LEU A 5 -32.22 -16.85 12.94
CA LEU A 5 -30.85 -16.85 12.46
C LEU A 5 -30.66 -18.05 11.54
N ILE A 6 -30.37 -17.81 10.27
CA ILE A 6 -30.26 -18.82 9.23
C ILE A 6 -28.84 -18.83 8.72
N LYS A 7 -28.12 -19.92 8.90
CA LYS A 7 -26.82 -20.13 8.26
C LYS A 7 -27.02 -20.34 6.77
N LEU A 8 -26.38 -19.56 5.93
CA LEU A 8 -26.48 -19.64 4.47
C LEU A 8 -25.36 -20.52 3.91
N GLU A 9 -24.15 -19.99 3.87
CA GLU A 9 -22.95 -20.70 3.40
C GLU A 9 -21.88 -20.65 4.48
N ASP A 10 -20.65 -21.08 4.15
CA ASP A 10 -19.59 -21.31 5.13
C ASP A 10 -19.23 -20.11 6.02
N SER A 11 -19.47 -18.89 5.55
CA SER A 11 -19.03 -17.67 6.24
C SER A 11 -20.10 -16.61 6.47
N ASN A 12 -21.38 -16.91 6.21
CA ASN A 12 -22.43 -15.91 6.38
C ASN A 12 -23.74 -16.46 6.95
N TYR A 13 -24.47 -15.56 7.57
CA TYR A 13 -25.81 -15.81 8.14
C TYR A 13 -26.78 -14.75 7.63
N GLU A 14 -28.04 -15.13 7.53
CA GLU A 14 -29.15 -14.22 7.37
C GLU A 14 -29.93 -14.12 8.68
N ILE A 15 -30.08 -12.91 9.19
CA ILE A 15 -30.99 -12.62 10.29
C ILE A 15 -32.31 -12.21 9.67
N GLN A 16 -33.36 -12.98 9.94
CA GLN A 16 -34.72 -12.68 9.53
C GLN A 16 -35.54 -12.23 10.72
N VAL A 17 -36.27 -11.16 10.54
CA VAL A 17 -37.19 -10.60 11.53
C VAL A 17 -38.59 -10.61 10.93
N ILE A 18 -39.54 -11.25 11.63
CA ILE A 18 -40.96 -11.27 11.31
C ILE A 18 -41.67 -10.33 12.29
N PHE A 19 -42.39 -9.36 11.78
CA PHE A 19 -43.01 -8.31 12.59
C PHE A 19 -44.52 -8.23 12.34
N THR A 20 -45.22 -7.66 13.30
CA THR A 20 -46.65 -7.36 13.18
C THR A 20 -46.87 -6.05 12.42
N ASP A 21 -48.10 -5.84 11.91
CA ASP A 21 -48.48 -4.58 11.27
C ASP A 21 -48.34 -3.39 12.23
N GLU A 22 -48.62 -3.56 13.51
CA GLU A 22 -48.42 -2.54 14.55
C GLU A 22 -46.95 -2.19 14.75
N GLU A 23 -46.06 -3.19 14.77
CA GLU A 23 -44.60 -2.98 14.87
C GLU A 23 -44.05 -2.27 13.65
N LYS A 24 -44.56 -2.58 12.45
CA LYS A 24 -44.21 -1.92 11.20
C LYS A 24 -44.60 -0.44 11.22
N GLU A 25 -45.84 -0.15 11.65
CA GLU A 25 -46.34 1.23 11.71
C GLU A 25 -45.54 2.04 12.73
N ASN A 26 -45.25 1.45 13.90
CA ASN A 26 -44.42 2.11 14.91
C ASN A 26 -43.00 2.40 14.38
N ALA A 27 -42.40 1.45 13.70
CA ALA A 27 -41.07 1.61 13.08
C ALA A 27 -41.07 2.66 11.97
N LYS A 28 -42.13 2.70 11.16
CA LYS A 28 -42.35 3.76 10.14
C LYS A 28 -42.39 5.12 10.76
N ASN A 29 -43.16 5.28 11.85
CA ASN A 29 -43.27 6.52 12.56
C ASN A 29 -41.93 7.01 13.13
N GLU A 30 -41.12 6.10 13.68
CA GLU A 30 -39.77 6.44 14.16
C GLU A 30 -38.83 6.78 13.01
N ALA A 31 -38.85 6.02 11.90
CA ALA A 31 -38.08 6.34 10.70
C ALA A 31 -38.43 7.73 10.14
N ILE A 32 -39.71 8.08 10.05
CA ILE A 32 -40.17 9.41 9.62
C ILE A 32 -39.62 10.51 10.56
N LYS A 33 -39.62 10.30 11.87
CA LYS A 33 -39.05 11.27 12.83
C LYS A 33 -37.55 11.45 12.63
N ILE A 34 -36.82 10.33 12.42
CA ILE A 34 -35.37 10.38 12.21
C ILE A 34 -35.04 11.10 10.90
N LEU A 35 -35.69 10.73 9.79
CA LEU A 35 -35.47 11.30 8.47
C LEU A 35 -35.93 12.76 8.38
N GLY A 36 -36.96 13.14 9.17
CA GLY A 36 -37.52 14.46 9.20
C GLY A 36 -36.88 15.44 10.18
N LYS A 37 -35.85 15.02 10.92
CA LYS A 37 -35.23 15.82 11.99
C LYS A 37 -34.73 17.18 11.53
N ASP A 38 -34.17 17.24 10.34
CA ASP A 38 -33.58 18.46 9.77
C ASP A 38 -34.47 19.12 8.70
N LEU A 39 -35.71 18.61 8.51
CA LEU A 39 -36.65 19.18 7.57
C LEU A 39 -37.29 20.47 8.12
N LYS A 40 -37.20 21.52 7.31
CA LYS A 40 -37.88 22.79 7.58
C LYS A 40 -39.31 22.78 7.06
N ILE A 41 -40.28 22.70 7.96
CA ILE A 41 -41.68 22.74 7.62
C ILE A 41 -42.25 24.07 8.15
N SER A 42 -42.89 24.86 7.29
CA SER A 42 -43.46 26.17 7.65
C SER A 42 -44.37 26.02 8.87
N TRP A 43 -44.27 26.97 9.80
CA TRP A 43 -45.03 27.05 11.05
C TRP A 43 -44.61 26.09 12.16
N PHE A 44 -43.63 25.19 11.93
CA PHE A 44 -43.15 24.30 12.96
C PHE A 44 -41.64 24.49 13.17
N ARG A 45 -41.21 24.24 14.39
CA ARG A 45 -39.77 24.15 14.70
C ARG A 45 -39.21 22.88 14.06
N ASP A 46 -37.96 22.91 13.62
CA ASP A 46 -37.31 21.79 12.98
C ASP A 46 -37.47 20.50 13.81
N GLY A 47 -37.96 19.44 13.18
CA GLY A 47 -38.21 18.14 13.81
C GLY A 47 -39.45 18.01 14.68
N HIS A 48 -40.28 19.07 14.80
CA HIS A 48 -41.49 19.09 15.66
C HIS A 48 -42.84 19.19 14.91
N ALA A 49 -42.81 19.03 13.60
CA ALA A 49 -44.04 18.95 12.80
C ALA A 49 -44.78 17.63 13.04
N PRO A 50 -46.10 17.57 12.86
CA PRO A 50 -46.86 16.33 12.84
C PRO A 50 -46.29 15.31 11.81
N ILE A 51 -46.31 14.03 12.17
CA ILE A 51 -45.72 12.93 11.37
C ILE A 51 -46.23 12.93 9.93
N ASN A 52 -47.54 13.14 9.73
CA ASN A 52 -48.15 13.18 8.40
C ASN A 52 -47.60 14.30 7.51
N LEU A 53 -47.30 15.47 8.07
CA LEU A 53 -46.70 16.60 7.33
C LEU A 53 -45.21 16.36 7.02
N ILE A 54 -44.51 15.64 7.88
CA ILE A 54 -43.14 15.25 7.63
C ILE A 54 -43.11 14.17 6.50
N GLU A 55 -43.97 13.16 6.58
CA GLU A 55 -44.08 12.10 5.61
C GLU A 55 -44.36 12.61 4.19
N GLU A 56 -45.27 13.56 4.03
CA GLU A 56 -45.57 14.18 2.74
C GLU A 56 -44.34 14.85 2.06
N LYS A 57 -43.35 15.24 2.83
CA LYS A 57 -42.11 15.87 2.33
C LYS A 57 -40.98 14.89 2.10
N LEU A 58 -41.09 13.67 2.60
CA LEU A 58 -40.07 12.62 2.44
C LEU A 58 -40.31 11.78 1.18
N ASN A 59 -39.25 11.25 0.62
CA ASN A 59 -39.34 10.26 -0.44
C ASN A 59 -39.90 8.95 0.16
N PRO A 60 -40.99 8.37 -0.39
CA PRO A 60 -41.58 7.12 0.12
C PRO A 60 -40.60 5.94 0.18
N GLU A 61 -39.68 5.83 -0.77
CA GLU A 61 -38.65 4.80 -0.77
C GLU A 61 -37.66 4.97 0.39
N HIS A 62 -37.29 6.20 0.73
CA HIS A 62 -36.43 6.49 1.90
C HIS A 62 -37.16 6.17 3.20
N VAL A 63 -38.45 6.46 3.30
CA VAL A 63 -39.26 6.10 4.48
C VAL A 63 -39.33 4.59 4.61
N LYS A 64 -39.57 3.88 3.52
CA LYS A 64 -39.59 2.40 3.47
C LYS A 64 -38.24 1.82 3.92
N MET A 65 -37.14 2.29 3.34
CA MET A 65 -35.78 1.84 3.72
C MET A 65 -35.49 2.12 5.19
N GLY A 66 -35.76 3.35 5.67
CA GLY A 66 -35.56 3.72 7.07
C GLY A 66 -36.42 2.89 8.05
N THR A 67 -37.64 2.50 7.64
CA THR A 67 -38.50 1.62 8.43
C THR A 67 -37.84 0.24 8.63
N TYR A 68 -37.33 -0.34 7.57
CA TYR A 68 -36.63 -1.63 7.64
C TYR A 68 -35.33 -1.56 8.40
N GLU A 69 -34.56 -0.49 8.18
CA GLU A 69 -33.34 -0.25 8.93
C GLU A 69 -33.61 -0.14 10.43
N TYR A 70 -34.66 0.58 10.83
CA TYR A 70 -35.07 0.70 12.21
C TYR A 70 -35.47 -0.66 12.82
N LEU A 71 -36.28 -1.45 12.10
CA LEU A 71 -36.69 -2.79 12.52
C LEU A 71 -35.48 -3.72 12.70
N ILE A 72 -34.57 -3.70 11.74
CA ILE A 72 -33.38 -4.54 11.78
C ILE A 72 -32.48 -4.13 12.94
N ASN A 73 -32.12 -2.85 13.04
CA ASN A 73 -31.20 -2.36 14.06
C ASN A 73 -31.70 -2.63 15.49
N LYS A 74 -33.00 -2.52 15.71
CA LYS A 74 -33.59 -2.79 17.02
C LYS A 74 -33.35 -4.23 17.48
N TRP A 75 -33.37 -5.19 16.56
CA TRP A 75 -33.32 -6.62 16.88
C TRP A 75 -31.97 -7.27 16.59
N LEU A 76 -31.16 -6.62 15.80
CA LEU A 76 -29.82 -7.13 15.46
C LEU A 76 -28.99 -7.32 16.73
N HIS A 77 -28.97 -6.36 17.63
CA HIS A 77 -28.25 -6.44 18.91
C HIS A 77 -28.72 -7.64 19.74
N GLU A 78 -30.03 -7.86 19.85
CA GLU A 78 -30.56 -8.98 20.63
C GLU A 78 -30.18 -10.34 20.03
N VAL A 79 -30.22 -10.49 18.70
CA VAL A 79 -29.82 -11.74 18.04
C VAL A 79 -28.33 -11.99 18.24
N LEU A 80 -27.49 -10.95 18.22
CA LEU A 80 -26.05 -11.09 18.46
C LEU A 80 -25.75 -11.44 19.91
N ASP A 81 -26.46 -10.81 20.85
CA ASP A 81 -26.29 -11.09 22.28
C ASP A 81 -26.75 -12.51 22.65
N GLU A 82 -27.77 -13.05 21.97
CA GLU A 82 -28.22 -14.42 22.10
C GLU A 82 -27.26 -15.45 21.49
N ASN A 83 -26.34 -15.04 20.59
CA ASN A 83 -25.44 -15.92 19.83
C ASN A 83 -23.96 -15.47 19.96
N GLN A 84 -23.50 -15.20 21.18
CA GLN A 84 -22.14 -14.68 21.44
C GLN A 84 -21.02 -15.66 21.05
N GLU A 85 -21.31 -16.92 20.88
CA GLU A 85 -20.38 -17.92 20.38
C GLU A 85 -20.01 -17.71 18.91
N ILE A 86 -20.87 -17.01 18.14
CA ILE A 86 -20.63 -16.69 16.72
C ILE A 86 -19.97 -15.32 16.62
N LYS A 87 -18.79 -15.29 16.06
CA LYS A 87 -18.03 -14.04 15.86
C LYS A 87 -18.48 -13.34 14.59
N PHE A 88 -19.54 -12.54 14.68
CA PHE A 88 -20.02 -11.76 13.55
C PHE A 88 -19.11 -10.58 13.22
N ILE A 89 -19.03 -10.26 11.92
CA ILE A 89 -18.45 -9.02 11.42
C ILE A 89 -19.55 -7.98 11.42
N TRP A 90 -19.34 -6.88 12.14
CA TRP A 90 -20.34 -5.81 12.32
C TRP A 90 -20.47 -4.93 11.07
N GLU A 91 -20.94 -5.50 9.97
CA GLU A 91 -21.23 -4.80 8.72
C GLU A 91 -22.36 -5.53 7.99
N PRO A 92 -23.62 -5.29 8.40
CA PRO A 92 -24.77 -5.94 7.75
C PRO A 92 -24.93 -5.43 6.31
N TYR A 93 -25.32 -6.33 5.40
CA TYR A 93 -25.46 -6.05 3.98
C TYR A 93 -26.65 -6.79 3.35
N GLU A 94 -27.04 -6.40 2.13
CA GLU A 94 -28.12 -6.99 1.33
C GLU A 94 -29.44 -7.10 2.10
N PRO A 95 -30.03 -5.97 2.53
CA PRO A 95 -31.36 -5.99 3.12
C PRO A 95 -32.38 -6.53 2.11
N LYS A 96 -33.20 -7.48 2.54
CA LYS A 96 -34.20 -8.14 1.71
C LYS A 96 -35.56 -8.11 2.35
N GLU A 97 -36.55 -7.66 1.58
CA GLU A 97 -37.98 -7.73 1.97
C GLU A 97 -38.61 -9.04 1.41
N TYR A 98 -39.44 -9.65 2.21
CA TYR A 98 -40.21 -10.80 1.83
C TYR A 98 -41.72 -10.42 1.73
N ASP A 99 -42.16 -10.11 0.53
CA ASP A 99 -43.41 -9.38 0.20
C ASP A 99 -44.73 -9.94 0.78
N LYS A 100 -44.76 -11.15 1.33
CA LYS A 100 -46.02 -11.78 1.78
C LYS A 100 -46.07 -12.06 3.28
N GLU A 101 -45.06 -11.75 4.07
CA GLU A 101 -44.96 -12.28 5.42
C GLU A 101 -44.54 -11.25 6.49
N ASN A 102 -44.63 -9.94 6.21
CA ASN A 102 -44.10 -8.94 7.14
C ASN A 102 -42.70 -9.30 7.68
N ARG A 103 -41.81 -9.76 6.77
CA ARG A 103 -40.49 -10.28 7.10
C ARG A 103 -39.41 -9.51 6.38
N VAL A 104 -38.38 -9.14 7.09
CA VAL A 104 -37.15 -8.53 6.54
C VAL A 104 -35.97 -9.41 6.92
N GLY A 105 -35.05 -9.58 5.98
CA GLY A 105 -33.78 -10.25 6.20
C GLY A 105 -32.60 -9.33 5.98
N ILE A 106 -31.50 -9.57 6.68
CA ILE A 106 -30.23 -8.93 6.48
C ILE A 106 -29.11 -9.95 6.63
N LYS A 107 -28.09 -9.84 5.79
CA LYS A 107 -26.94 -10.73 5.85
C LYS A 107 -25.82 -10.18 6.74
N LEU A 108 -25.16 -11.07 7.43
CA LEU A 108 -23.96 -10.81 8.23
C LEU A 108 -22.93 -11.88 7.94
N ASP A 109 -21.72 -11.45 7.69
CA ASP A 109 -20.56 -12.36 7.62
C ASP A 109 -20.04 -12.67 9.03
N ILE A 110 -19.36 -13.79 9.15
CA ILE A 110 -18.62 -14.18 10.36
C ILE A 110 -17.11 -14.17 10.08
N TYR A 111 -16.34 -14.00 11.14
CA TYR A 111 -14.87 -14.14 11.01
C TYR A 111 -14.52 -15.53 10.52
N PRO A 112 -13.61 -15.64 9.54
CA PRO A 112 -13.30 -16.91 8.91
C PRO A 112 -12.58 -17.86 9.86
N GLU A 113 -12.87 -19.14 9.75
CA GLU A 113 -12.16 -20.20 10.44
C GLU A 113 -11.16 -20.87 9.50
N VAL A 114 -9.93 -21.06 9.99
CA VAL A 114 -8.90 -21.80 9.27
C VAL A 114 -9.13 -23.30 9.47
N GLN A 115 -9.45 -24.01 8.41
CA GLN A 115 -9.60 -25.45 8.39
C GLN A 115 -8.25 -26.13 8.19
N ILE A 116 -7.91 -27.07 9.08
CA ILE A 116 -6.70 -27.87 8.98
C ILE A 116 -7.01 -29.14 8.19
N LEU A 117 -6.44 -29.27 7.00
CA LEU A 117 -6.68 -30.40 6.11
C LEU A 117 -5.82 -31.62 6.46
N ASN A 118 -4.60 -31.39 6.93
CA ASN A 118 -3.64 -32.45 7.29
C ASN A 118 -2.49 -31.90 8.14
N ASP A 119 -1.68 -32.85 8.68
CA ASP A 119 -0.53 -32.55 9.54
C ASP A 119 0.79 -32.30 8.81
N LYS A 120 0.82 -32.24 7.48
CA LYS A 120 2.07 -32.02 6.70
C LYS A 120 2.78 -30.73 7.10
N ARG A 121 2.03 -29.74 7.60
CA ARG A 121 2.60 -28.47 8.12
C ARG A 121 3.64 -28.66 9.22
N LYS A 122 3.51 -29.72 10.04
CA LYS A 122 4.43 -30.00 11.14
C LYS A 122 5.84 -30.38 10.66
N SER A 123 5.99 -30.80 9.39
CA SER A 123 7.27 -31.11 8.75
C SER A 123 7.88 -29.94 7.97
N LEU A 124 7.11 -28.87 7.79
CA LEU A 124 7.62 -27.67 7.12
C LEU A 124 8.51 -26.90 8.07
N LYS A 125 9.68 -26.51 7.58
CA LYS A 125 10.66 -25.71 8.33
C LYS A 125 10.99 -24.46 7.57
N MET A 126 11.39 -23.45 8.31
CA MET A 126 11.99 -22.24 7.76
C MET A 126 13.47 -22.44 7.53
N TRP A 127 14.03 -21.77 6.50
CA TRP A 127 15.47 -21.86 6.24
C TRP A 127 16.27 -20.96 7.19
N LYS A 128 17.55 -21.27 7.34
CA LYS A 128 18.45 -20.45 8.13
C LYS A 128 18.75 -19.15 7.40
N MET A 129 18.52 -18.03 8.05
CA MET A 129 18.78 -16.71 7.50
C MET A 129 20.27 -16.37 7.47
N GLU A 130 20.73 -15.76 6.38
CA GLU A 130 22.07 -15.19 6.25
C GLU A 130 22.00 -13.68 6.38
N THR A 131 22.38 -13.18 7.54
CA THR A 131 22.19 -11.75 7.90
C THR A 131 23.50 -10.98 8.00
N LYS A 132 24.66 -11.62 7.83
CA LYS A 132 25.96 -10.96 7.97
C LYS A 132 26.19 -9.91 6.87
N ALA A 133 26.66 -8.76 7.29
CA ALA A 133 27.15 -7.73 6.38
C ALA A 133 28.53 -8.14 5.82
N THR A 134 28.73 -7.90 4.54
CA THR A 134 30.04 -8.04 3.89
C THR A 134 30.81 -6.74 3.94
N ASP A 135 32.14 -6.81 3.91
CA ASP A 135 32.99 -5.61 3.87
C ASP A 135 32.65 -4.71 2.67
N LYS A 136 32.33 -5.31 1.53
CA LYS A 136 31.91 -4.56 0.33
C LYS A 136 30.64 -3.75 0.57
N GLU A 137 29.62 -4.31 1.21
CA GLU A 137 28.36 -3.58 1.51
C GLU A 137 28.59 -2.42 2.47
N ILE A 138 29.51 -2.59 3.43
CA ILE A 138 29.90 -1.53 4.35
C ILE A 138 30.61 -0.42 3.59
N GLU A 139 31.55 -0.75 2.70
CA GLU A 139 32.27 0.23 1.86
C GLU A 139 31.34 0.94 0.88
N ASP A 140 30.43 0.23 0.23
CA ASP A 140 29.43 0.81 -0.67
C ASP A 140 28.50 1.79 0.09
N SER A 141 28.09 1.42 1.31
CA SER A 141 27.28 2.29 2.16
C SER A 141 28.03 3.54 2.61
N LEU A 142 29.30 3.40 2.97
CA LEU A 142 30.17 4.56 3.29
C LEU A 142 30.36 5.47 2.09
N LEU A 143 30.56 4.90 0.90
CA LEU A 143 30.67 5.68 -0.33
C LEU A 143 29.37 6.43 -0.64
N GLN A 144 28.24 5.75 -0.50
CA GLN A 144 26.93 6.39 -0.68
C GLN A 144 26.69 7.52 0.33
N LEU A 145 27.11 7.33 1.58
CA LEU A 145 27.05 8.37 2.60
C LEU A 145 27.90 9.57 2.23
N LYS A 146 29.15 9.38 1.78
CA LYS A 146 29.98 10.46 1.26
C LYS A 146 29.30 11.23 0.11
N LYS A 147 28.67 10.51 -0.81
CA LYS A 147 27.96 11.10 -1.94
C LYS A 147 26.78 11.97 -1.49
N ASN A 148 26.02 11.52 -0.48
CA ASN A 148 24.88 12.27 0.06
C ASN A 148 25.29 13.61 0.70
N TYR A 149 26.51 13.71 1.20
CA TYR A 149 27.07 14.91 1.81
C TYR A 149 28.16 15.57 0.95
N ALA A 150 28.23 15.23 -0.33
CA ALA A 150 29.19 15.82 -1.26
C ALA A 150 28.95 17.33 -1.46
N GLU A 151 30.04 18.10 -1.51
CA GLU A 151 29.99 19.48 -1.93
C GLU A 151 30.21 19.57 -3.45
N TYR A 152 29.56 20.57 -4.08
CA TYR A 152 29.64 20.79 -5.51
C TYR A 152 30.27 22.15 -5.78
N LYS A 153 31.44 22.15 -6.43
CA LYS A 153 32.14 23.40 -6.82
C LYS A 153 32.09 23.57 -8.33
N ASP A 154 31.80 24.78 -8.77
CA ASP A 154 31.83 25.11 -10.19
C ASP A 154 33.22 24.90 -10.78
N THR A 155 33.26 24.25 -11.93
CA THR A 155 34.48 24.06 -12.72
C THR A 155 34.18 24.26 -14.20
N ASN A 156 35.20 24.46 -15.01
CA ASN A 156 35.03 24.75 -16.42
C ASN A 156 35.25 23.51 -17.32
N LYS A 157 35.74 22.41 -16.78
CA LYS A 157 36.15 21.25 -17.56
C LYS A 157 35.65 19.97 -16.97
N ILE A 158 35.24 19.05 -17.82
CA ILE A 158 34.80 17.72 -17.40
C ILE A 158 36.04 16.87 -17.14
N GLU A 159 36.21 16.48 -15.90
CA GLU A 159 37.26 15.62 -15.40
C GLU A 159 36.66 14.49 -14.57
N LYS A 160 37.52 13.60 -14.08
CA LYS A 160 37.14 12.62 -13.11
C LYS A 160 36.46 13.29 -11.91
N ASP A 161 35.42 12.69 -11.35
CA ASP A 161 34.66 13.24 -10.23
C ASP A 161 33.92 14.56 -10.54
N THR A 162 33.50 14.77 -11.78
CA THR A 162 32.61 15.88 -12.14
C THR A 162 31.22 15.38 -12.51
N VAL A 163 30.24 16.25 -12.27
CA VAL A 163 28.88 16.10 -12.80
C VAL A 163 28.58 17.25 -13.76
N SER A 164 28.09 16.92 -14.95
CA SER A 164 27.82 17.90 -15.99
C SER A 164 26.36 17.92 -16.37
N LYS A 165 25.76 19.12 -16.39
CA LYS A 165 24.43 19.34 -16.92
C LYS A 165 24.51 19.57 -18.42
N VAL A 166 23.91 18.68 -19.19
CA VAL A 166 24.01 18.67 -20.64
C VAL A 166 22.64 18.83 -21.25
N SER A 167 22.51 19.74 -22.21
CA SER A 167 21.32 19.88 -23.05
C SER A 167 21.51 19.09 -24.33
N LEU A 168 20.53 18.29 -24.69
CA LEU A 168 20.50 17.45 -25.87
C LEU A 168 19.40 17.95 -26.79
N ASP A 169 19.74 18.31 -28.03
CA ASP A 169 18.77 18.60 -29.06
C ASP A 169 18.82 17.50 -30.11
N PHE A 170 17.74 16.73 -30.16
CA PHE A 170 17.60 15.61 -31.09
C PHE A 170 17.12 16.11 -32.45
N LEU A 171 17.93 15.87 -33.47
CA LEU A 171 17.74 16.41 -34.82
C LEU A 171 17.35 15.29 -35.80
N ASP A 172 16.45 15.60 -36.71
CA ASP A 172 16.15 14.75 -37.87
C ASP A 172 17.25 14.82 -38.96
N LYS A 173 17.01 14.15 -40.09
CA LYS A 173 17.93 14.14 -41.23
C LYS A 173 18.08 15.51 -41.90
N ASP A 174 17.10 16.40 -41.72
CA ASP A 174 17.05 17.74 -42.29
C ASP A 174 17.49 18.80 -41.27
N TRP A 175 18.10 18.39 -40.15
CA TRP A 175 18.61 19.24 -39.04
C TRP A 175 17.49 19.99 -38.30
N LYS A 176 16.29 19.51 -38.36
CA LYS A 176 15.18 20.09 -37.63
C LYS A 176 15.10 19.45 -36.23
N SER A 177 14.93 20.28 -35.22
CA SER A 177 14.77 19.82 -33.83
C SER A 177 13.49 19.02 -33.68
N LEU A 178 13.64 17.81 -33.16
CA LEU A 178 12.55 16.91 -32.82
C LEU A 178 12.14 17.05 -31.35
N GLU A 179 13.17 17.14 -30.48
CA GLU A 179 12.98 17.23 -29.03
C GLU A 179 14.24 17.78 -28.38
N ILE A 180 14.06 18.62 -27.35
CA ILE A 180 15.16 19.11 -26.50
C ILE A 180 15.04 18.48 -25.11
N GLY A 181 16.08 17.78 -24.67
CA GLY A 181 16.17 17.17 -23.36
C GLY A 181 17.30 17.75 -22.53
N THR A 182 17.29 17.49 -21.23
CA THR A 182 18.40 17.80 -20.32
C THR A 182 18.76 16.55 -19.54
N VAL A 183 20.03 16.21 -19.50
CA VAL A 183 20.57 15.07 -18.75
C VAL A 183 21.74 15.50 -17.90
N TYR A 184 22.03 14.71 -16.86
CA TYR A 184 23.25 14.87 -16.08
C TYR A 184 24.20 13.75 -16.46
N VAL A 185 25.41 14.11 -16.86
CA VAL A 185 26.46 13.17 -17.20
C VAL A 185 27.42 13.06 -16.01
N TRP A 186 27.56 11.86 -15.50
CA TRP A 186 28.40 11.55 -14.35
C TRP A 186 29.16 10.25 -14.56
N GLU A 187 30.44 10.20 -14.20
CA GLU A 187 31.33 9.07 -14.45
C GLU A 187 30.78 7.68 -14.05
N PRO A 188 30.19 7.47 -12.86
CA PRO A 188 29.69 6.15 -12.48
C PRO A 188 28.59 5.58 -13.36
N GLU A 189 27.81 6.43 -14.04
CA GLU A 189 26.78 5.96 -14.99
C GLU A 189 27.37 5.52 -16.33
N PHE A 190 28.60 5.90 -16.62
CA PHE A 190 29.21 5.75 -17.93
C PHE A 190 30.54 4.99 -17.93
N THR A 191 31.00 4.50 -16.77
CA THR A 191 32.31 3.84 -16.61
C THR A 191 32.51 2.59 -17.49
N GLU A 192 31.44 1.95 -17.94
CA GLU A 192 31.49 0.81 -18.84
C GLU A 192 31.25 1.15 -20.32
N SER A 193 30.97 2.43 -20.63
CA SER A 193 30.65 2.88 -21.97
C SER A 193 31.73 3.80 -22.54
N LYS A 194 32.11 3.58 -23.80
CA LYS A 194 32.94 4.50 -24.60
C LYS A 194 32.32 5.92 -24.70
N PHE A 195 31.12 6.06 -24.21
CA PHE A 195 30.38 7.33 -24.23
C PHE A 195 30.97 8.39 -23.29
N TYR A 196 31.48 7.98 -22.13
CA TYR A 196 32.15 8.89 -21.21
C TYR A 196 33.39 9.56 -21.84
N ASP A 197 34.15 8.82 -22.64
CA ASP A 197 35.33 9.32 -23.34
C ASP A 197 35.03 10.47 -24.28
N ILE A 198 33.78 10.58 -24.75
CA ILE A 198 33.33 11.69 -25.60
C ILE A 198 33.19 12.98 -24.81
N PHE A 199 32.88 12.91 -23.52
CA PHE A 199 32.65 14.07 -22.67
C PHE A 199 33.89 14.52 -21.89
N ILE A 200 34.80 13.61 -21.56
CA ILE A 200 35.99 13.93 -20.78
C ILE A 200 36.81 14.98 -21.48
N TRP A 201 37.34 15.97 -20.74
CA TRP A 201 38.10 17.11 -21.19
C TRP A 201 37.28 18.16 -21.97
N LYS A 202 35.98 18.00 -22.15
CA LYS A 202 35.12 19.05 -22.72
C LYS A 202 34.90 20.17 -21.72
N GLU A 203 34.71 21.39 -22.25
CA GLU A 203 34.56 22.59 -21.44
C GLU A 203 33.10 23.07 -21.36
N LYS A 204 32.80 23.83 -20.34
CA LYS A 204 31.51 24.52 -20.17
C LYS A 204 31.20 25.39 -21.39
N ASN A 205 29.94 25.41 -21.82
CA ASN A 205 29.43 26.05 -23.01
C ASN A 205 29.91 25.48 -24.36
N MET A 206 30.65 24.39 -24.34
CA MET A 206 31.03 23.71 -25.57
C MET A 206 29.78 23.09 -26.23
N ASN A 207 29.74 23.24 -27.56
CA ASN A 207 28.72 22.66 -28.43
C ASN A 207 29.37 21.69 -29.40
N PHE A 208 28.83 20.47 -29.51
CA PHE A 208 29.28 19.45 -30.44
C PHE A 208 28.18 18.51 -30.84
N GLU A 209 28.36 17.81 -31.93
CA GLU A 209 27.38 16.89 -32.48
C GLU A 209 27.79 15.43 -32.27
N LEU A 210 26.80 14.56 -32.07
CA LEU A 210 26.93 13.12 -32.05
C LEU A 210 25.97 12.50 -33.04
N ASP A 211 26.42 11.44 -33.73
CA ASP A 211 25.51 10.60 -34.49
C ASP A 211 24.61 9.81 -33.54
N TYR A 212 23.31 9.82 -33.81
CA TYR A 212 22.36 9.03 -33.03
C TYR A 212 22.51 7.55 -33.36
N LYS A 213 23.12 6.79 -32.48
CA LYS A 213 23.20 5.33 -32.54
C LYS A 213 22.55 4.76 -31.29
N GLU A 214 21.40 4.14 -31.43
CA GLU A 214 20.56 3.70 -30.31
C GLU A 214 21.31 2.75 -29.36
N ASN A 215 22.17 1.89 -29.88
CA ASN A 215 22.89 0.88 -29.07
C ASN A 215 24.14 1.44 -28.37
N ASP A 216 24.60 2.66 -28.69
CA ASP A 216 25.82 3.25 -28.15
C ASP A 216 25.51 4.32 -27.09
N LEU A 217 24.23 4.65 -26.86
CA LEU A 217 23.81 5.69 -25.93
C LEU A 217 23.37 5.11 -24.60
N PRO A 218 23.72 5.73 -23.48
CA PRO A 218 23.22 5.36 -22.16
C PRO A 218 21.69 5.41 -22.08
N PRO A 219 21.05 4.61 -21.22
CA PRO A 219 19.59 4.59 -21.10
C PRO A 219 18.93 5.94 -20.81
N THR A 220 19.62 6.85 -20.15
CA THR A 220 19.16 8.22 -19.88
C THR A 220 18.93 9.04 -21.14
N PHE A 221 19.66 8.75 -22.23
CA PHE A 221 19.51 9.41 -23.51
C PHE A 221 18.38 8.83 -24.38
N HIS A 222 17.84 7.65 -24.03
CA HIS A 222 16.71 7.04 -24.74
C HIS A 222 15.35 7.49 -24.21
N LYS A 223 15.29 8.22 -23.10
CA LYS A 223 14.05 8.75 -22.52
C LYS A 223 13.54 9.93 -23.35
N ARG A 224 12.88 9.65 -24.47
CA ARG A 224 12.30 10.65 -25.37
C ARG A 224 10.78 10.55 -25.38
N LYS A 225 10.13 11.67 -25.68
CA LYS A 225 8.69 11.75 -25.89
C LYS A 225 8.32 11.60 -27.37
N SER A 226 9.24 11.95 -28.27
CA SER A 226 9.03 11.85 -29.72
C SER A 226 9.21 10.42 -30.20
N GLU A 227 8.28 9.94 -31.02
CA GLU A 227 8.34 8.61 -31.67
C GLU A 227 9.26 8.59 -32.90
N GLN A 228 9.66 9.76 -33.41
CA GLN A 228 10.55 9.87 -34.57
C GLN A 228 11.99 9.55 -34.17
N THR A 229 12.68 8.73 -34.96
CA THR A 229 14.09 8.38 -34.73
C THR A 229 14.98 9.54 -35.18
N PRO A 230 15.80 10.13 -34.28
CA PRO A 230 16.75 11.17 -34.65
C PRO A 230 17.87 10.63 -35.54
N ALA A 231 18.45 11.51 -36.34
CA ALA A 231 19.67 11.24 -37.09
C ALA A 231 20.92 11.66 -36.28
N LYS A 232 20.83 12.79 -35.61
CA LYS A 232 21.92 13.38 -34.82
C LYS A 232 21.43 13.97 -33.50
N ILE A 233 22.38 14.21 -32.60
CA ILE A 233 22.17 14.92 -31.35
C ILE A 233 23.14 16.08 -31.29
N ASN A 234 22.61 17.28 -31.13
CA ASN A 234 23.43 18.45 -30.78
C ASN A 234 23.54 18.54 -29.25
N VAL A 235 24.75 18.53 -28.74
CA VAL A 235 25.07 18.45 -27.32
C VAL A 235 25.67 19.78 -26.86
N ILE A 236 25.04 20.39 -25.85
CA ILE A 236 25.53 21.64 -25.26
C ILE A 236 25.81 21.39 -23.77
N ILE A 237 27.03 21.61 -23.35
CA ILE A 237 27.44 21.52 -21.95
C ILE A 237 27.02 22.81 -21.24
N LYS A 238 26.02 22.75 -20.38
CA LYS A 238 25.44 23.91 -19.71
C LYS A 238 26.15 24.27 -18.43
N ASP A 239 26.51 23.26 -17.64
CA ASP A 239 27.15 23.46 -16.35
C ASP A 239 28.01 22.24 -15.98
N ILE A 240 29.12 22.51 -15.27
CA ILE A 240 30.04 21.48 -14.81
C ILE A 240 30.34 21.75 -13.35
N LYS A 241 30.17 20.74 -12.49
CA LYS A 241 30.50 20.81 -11.08
C LYS A 241 31.41 19.68 -10.68
N GLN A 242 32.49 20.02 -9.97
CA GLN A 242 33.34 19.01 -9.33
C GLN A 242 32.66 18.51 -8.05
N ILE A 243 32.65 17.20 -7.86
CA ILE A 243 32.14 16.56 -6.68
C ILE A 243 33.27 16.43 -5.67
N ILE A 244 33.13 17.05 -4.53
CA ILE A 244 34.07 16.95 -3.43
C ILE A 244 33.46 16.08 -2.35
N LEU A 245 33.98 14.87 -2.23
CA LEU A 245 33.53 13.92 -1.22
C LEU A 245 34.13 14.29 0.15
N PRO A 246 33.33 14.41 1.21
CA PRO A 246 33.84 14.70 2.54
C PRO A 246 34.66 13.53 3.10
N GLU A 247 35.68 13.84 3.88
CA GLU A 247 36.37 12.85 4.69
C GLU A 247 35.57 12.54 5.97
N PHE A 248 35.68 11.33 6.50
CA PHE A 248 35.06 10.93 7.76
C PHE A 248 35.91 11.38 8.95
N THR A 249 36.00 12.69 9.15
CA THR A 249 36.54 13.28 10.39
C THR A 249 35.51 13.24 11.50
N GLU A 250 35.92 13.34 12.75
CA GLU A 250 34.99 13.38 13.90
C GLU A 250 33.96 14.52 13.77
N GLU A 251 34.37 15.66 13.24
CA GLU A 251 33.50 16.81 13.01
C GLU A 251 32.43 16.50 11.96
N ASN A 252 32.82 15.93 10.81
CA ASN A 252 31.91 15.57 9.74
C ASN A 252 30.95 14.44 10.17
N ILE A 253 31.43 13.44 10.90
CA ILE A 253 30.60 12.36 11.43
C ILE A 253 29.52 12.90 12.37
N LYS A 254 29.85 13.78 13.29
CA LYS A 254 28.88 14.44 14.18
C LYS A 254 27.87 15.31 13.42
N LYS A 255 28.30 15.92 12.32
CA LYS A 255 27.41 16.71 11.44
C LYS A 255 26.45 15.82 10.64
N PHE A 256 26.91 14.64 10.21
CA PHE A 256 26.08 13.70 9.43
C PHE A 256 25.09 12.91 10.31
N PHE A 257 25.45 12.68 11.56
CA PHE A 257 24.66 11.91 12.52
C PHE A 257 24.44 12.69 13.83
N PRO A 258 23.72 13.81 13.81
CA PRO A 258 23.56 14.66 14.99
C PRO A 258 22.82 13.95 16.13
N ASP A 259 21.95 13.00 15.79
CA ASP A 259 21.13 12.26 16.76
C ASP A 259 21.83 10.99 17.30
N GLN A 260 22.94 10.55 16.69
CA GLN A 260 23.68 9.34 17.03
C GLN A 260 24.93 9.67 17.85
N LYS A 261 24.74 9.97 19.14
CA LYS A 261 25.83 10.40 20.05
C LYS A 261 26.94 9.37 20.22
N GLU A 262 26.68 8.10 19.91
CA GLU A 262 27.63 6.99 20.06
C GLU A 262 28.56 6.83 18.86
N VAL A 263 28.31 7.56 17.75
CA VAL A 263 29.09 7.47 16.52
C VAL A 263 30.00 8.71 16.39
N GLU A 264 31.22 8.58 16.95
CA GLU A 264 32.16 9.71 16.99
C GLU A 264 33.32 9.58 16.00
N ASN A 265 33.68 8.37 15.59
CA ASN A 265 34.80 8.11 14.70
C ASN A 265 34.47 7.07 13.60
N LEU A 266 35.36 6.94 12.62
CA LEU A 266 35.17 6.05 11.48
C LEU A 266 34.96 4.59 11.86
N GLN A 267 35.58 4.09 12.92
CA GLN A 267 35.43 2.71 13.34
C GLN A 267 34.01 2.47 13.92
N GLN A 268 33.54 3.37 14.76
CA GLN A 268 32.16 3.33 15.30
C GLN A 268 31.14 3.51 14.18
N LEU A 269 31.41 4.37 13.18
CA LEU A 269 30.56 4.53 12.03
C LEU A 269 30.47 3.23 11.21
N LYS A 270 31.58 2.54 10.96
CA LYS A 270 31.59 1.24 10.28
C LYS A 270 30.79 0.19 11.03
N GLU A 271 30.91 0.16 12.34
CA GLU A 271 30.18 -0.78 13.18
C GLU A 271 28.66 -0.47 13.20
N TYR A 272 28.31 0.81 13.29
CA TYR A 272 26.93 1.26 13.18
C TYR A 272 26.30 0.84 11.82
N ILE A 273 26.98 1.15 10.70
CA ILE A 273 26.53 0.76 9.35
C ILE A 273 26.40 -0.76 9.23
N LYS A 274 27.37 -1.51 9.73
CA LYS A 274 27.31 -2.97 9.77
C LYS A 274 26.06 -3.47 10.48
N ASN A 275 25.81 -2.97 11.68
CA ASN A 275 24.64 -3.35 12.47
C ASN A 275 23.32 -3.01 11.76
N GLU A 276 23.25 -1.85 11.12
CA GLU A 276 22.08 -1.45 10.34
C GLU A 276 21.86 -2.34 9.11
N ILE A 277 22.91 -2.70 8.38
CA ILE A 277 22.83 -3.64 7.25
C ILE A 277 22.39 -5.03 7.74
N GLU A 278 23.00 -5.54 8.81
CA GLU A 278 22.65 -6.85 9.38
C GLU A 278 21.20 -6.89 9.87
N LYS A 279 20.73 -5.82 10.50
CA LYS A 279 19.34 -5.65 10.92
C LYS A 279 18.38 -5.63 9.72
N GLN A 280 18.68 -4.82 8.70
CA GLN A 280 17.84 -4.75 7.49
C GLN A 280 17.79 -6.09 6.75
N LYS A 281 18.92 -6.80 6.62
CA LYS A 281 18.97 -8.15 6.06
C LYS A 281 18.14 -9.12 6.89
N HIS A 282 18.29 -9.08 8.20
CA HIS A 282 17.54 -9.93 9.12
C HIS A 282 16.04 -9.72 8.94
N ASP A 283 15.56 -8.47 8.98
CA ASP A 283 14.15 -8.15 8.86
C ASP A 283 13.60 -8.56 7.48
N SER A 284 14.36 -8.31 6.42
CA SER A 284 14.00 -8.70 5.06
C SER A 284 13.92 -10.22 4.86
N GLU A 285 14.93 -10.95 5.34
CA GLU A 285 14.97 -12.41 5.25
C GLU A 285 13.91 -13.07 6.15
N LEU A 286 13.64 -12.50 7.32
CA LEU A 286 12.57 -12.94 8.19
C LEU A 286 11.20 -12.84 7.51
N ILE A 287 10.89 -11.68 6.91
CA ILE A 287 9.63 -11.46 6.19
C ILE A 287 9.47 -12.48 5.04
N LYS A 288 10.51 -12.66 4.22
CA LYS A 288 10.48 -13.63 3.12
C LYS A 288 10.27 -15.07 3.61
N ASN A 289 10.97 -15.44 4.66
CA ASN A 289 10.94 -16.78 5.25
C ASN A 289 9.53 -17.08 5.80
N ILE A 290 8.96 -16.13 6.53
CA ILE A 290 7.58 -16.23 7.05
C ILE A 290 6.57 -16.30 5.90
N GLU A 291 6.72 -15.46 4.89
CA GLU A 291 5.81 -15.43 3.76
C GLU A 291 5.81 -16.76 2.99
N GLU A 292 6.98 -17.30 2.72
CA GLU A 292 7.09 -18.61 2.05
C GLU A 292 6.56 -19.75 2.92
N TYR A 293 6.84 -19.72 4.22
CA TYR A 293 6.31 -20.70 5.16
C TYR A 293 4.78 -20.68 5.21
N ILE A 294 4.16 -19.51 5.31
CA ILE A 294 2.70 -19.36 5.32
C ILE A 294 2.09 -19.82 3.99
N ASN A 295 2.68 -19.45 2.85
CA ASN A 295 2.23 -19.88 1.53
C ASN A 295 2.29 -21.42 1.41
N ASN A 296 3.38 -22.03 1.85
CA ASN A 296 3.52 -23.48 1.85
C ASN A 296 2.47 -24.19 2.73
N ILE A 297 2.13 -23.61 3.88
CA ILE A 297 1.10 -24.14 4.77
C ILE A 297 -0.28 -24.00 4.14
N ARG A 298 -0.61 -22.82 3.61
CA ARG A 298 -1.87 -22.56 2.92
C ARG A 298 -2.11 -23.58 1.81
N ASP A 299 -1.14 -23.73 0.93
CA ASP A 299 -1.30 -24.54 -0.26
C ASP A 299 -1.35 -26.07 0.02
N LYS A 300 -0.72 -26.50 1.10
CA LYS A 300 -0.54 -27.94 1.38
C LYS A 300 -1.38 -28.47 2.52
N SER A 301 -1.81 -27.63 3.46
CA SER A 301 -2.30 -28.11 4.76
C SER A 301 -3.49 -27.36 5.34
N MET A 302 -3.81 -26.18 4.85
CA MET A 302 -4.89 -25.36 5.40
C MET A 302 -5.79 -24.83 4.29
N LYS A 303 -7.06 -24.60 4.63
CA LYS A 303 -8.05 -23.95 3.77
C LYS A 303 -8.75 -22.88 4.58
N ILE A 304 -8.98 -21.75 3.96
CA ILE A 304 -9.74 -20.64 4.53
C ILE A 304 -10.58 -19.99 3.43
N THR A 305 -11.78 -19.55 3.78
CA THR A 305 -12.64 -18.75 2.91
C THR A 305 -12.81 -17.39 3.56
N ILE A 306 -12.33 -16.35 2.89
CA ILE A 306 -12.41 -14.97 3.40
C ILE A 306 -13.76 -14.38 2.98
N PRO A 307 -14.59 -13.88 3.91
CA PRO A 307 -15.83 -13.19 3.61
C PRO A 307 -15.60 -11.91 2.78
N GLN A 308 -16.54 -11.62 1.89
CA GLN A 308 -16.47 -10.45 1.02
C GLN A 308 -16.45 -9.13 1.80
N THR A 309 -17.10 -9.08 2.95
CA THR A 309 -17.06 -7.91 3.84
C THR A 309 -15.62 -7.56 4.28
N LEU A 310 -14.84 -8.56 4.72
CA LEU A 310 -13.45 -8.32 5.09
C LEU A 310 -12.59 -7.91 3.90
N ILE A 311 -12.81 -8.53 2.73
CA ILE A 311 -12.07 -8.16 1.51
C ILE A 311 -12.35 -6.69 1.15
N ARG A 312 -13.61 -6.25 1.24
CA ARG A 312 -13.99 -4.85 0.99
C ARG A 312 -13.37 -3.88 2.00
N GLN A 313 -13.36 -4.23 3.28
CA GLN A 313 -12.75 -3.42 4.34
C GLN A 313 -11.24 -3.26 4.11
N GLU A 314 -10.53 -4.35 3.84
CA GLU A 314 -9.10 -4.33 3.55
C GLU A 314 -8.80 -3.56 2.24
N PHE A 315 -9.60 -3.77 1.19
CA PHE A 315 -9.51 -3.02 -0.06
C PHE A 315 -9.65 -1.51 0.18
N LYS A 316 -10.68 -1.10 0.93
CA LYS A 316 -10.89 0.30 1.29
C LYS A 316 -9.69 0.87 2.05
N SER A 317 -9.20 0.16 3.06
CA SER A 317 -8.01 0.57 3.81
C SER A 317 -6.79 0.77 2.92
N ARG A 318 -6.58 -0.08 1.91
CA ARG A 318 -5.48 0.06 0.93
C ARG A 318 -5.66 1.28 0.04
N ILE A 319 -6.89 1.55 -0.42
CA ILE A 319 -7.20 2.75 -1.19
C ILE A 319 -6.98 4.01 -0.35
N ASP A 320 -7.45 4.06 0.90
CA ASP A 320 -7.24 5.18 1.80
C ASP A 320 -5.73 5.46 2.04
N ASN A 321 -4.92 4.41 2.18
CA ASN A 321 -3.47 4.53 2.26
C ASN A 321 -2.83 5.06 0.97
N LEU A 322 -3.33 4.64 -0.19
CA LEU A 322 -2.88 5.18 -1.48
C LEU A 322 -3.24 6.65 -1.63
N GLU A 323 -4.46 7.05 -1.27
CA GLU A 323 -4.89 8.45 -1.28
C GLU A 323 -3.94 9.33 -0.45
N GLN A 324 -3.58 8.88 0.75
CA GLN A 324 -2.61 9.60 1.59
C GLN A 324 -1.25 9.74 0.91
N ARG A 325 -0.73 8.69 0.28
CA ARG A 325 0.55 8.70 -0.43
C ARG A 325 0.55 9.60 -1.67
N PHE A 326 -0.57 9.68 -2.36
CA PHE A 326 -0.76 10.56 -3.52
C PHE A 326 -1.04 12.02 -3.11
N GLY A 327 -1.29 12.28 -1.83
CA GLY A 327 -1.60 13.61 -1.31
C GLY A 327 -3.06 14.01 -1.48
N GLY A 328 -3.97 13.03 -1.42
CA GLY A 328 -5.42 13.19 -1.36
C GLY A 328 -6.18 12.55 -2.52
N GLN A 329 -7.48 12.39 -2.33
CA GLN A 329 -8.40 11.72 -3.24
C GLN A 329 -8.43 12.33 -4.65
N GLU A 330 -8.34 13.66 -4.75
CA GLU A 330 -8.35 14.35 -6.06
C GLU A 330 -7.18 13.91 -6.93
N LYS A 331 -5.97 13.87 -6.37
CA LYS A 331 -4.76 13.47 -7.11
C LYS A 331 -4.77 12.00 -7.49
N LEU A 332 -5.28 11.14 -6.63
CA LEU A 332 -5.45 9.72 -6.96
C LEU A 332 -6.47 9.55 -8.10
N THR A 333 -7.59 10.31 -8.04
CA THR A 333 -8.60 10.30 -9.10
C THR A 333 -8.04 10.81 -10.44
N GLU A 334 -7.23 11.88 -10.42
CA GLU A 334 -6.55 12.37 -11.62
C GLU A 334 -5.56 11.33 -12.19
N TYR A 335 -4.82 10.64 -11.34
CA TYR A 335 -3.94 9.55 -11.76
C TYR A 335 -4.73 8.43 -12.45
N PHE A 336 -5.88 8.00 -11.89
CA PHE A 336 -6.73 6.98 -12.52
C PHE A 336 -7.34 7.44 -13.85
N LYS A 337 -7.71 8.71 -13.99
CA LYS A 337 -8.18 9.26 -15.26
C LYS A 337 -7.12 9.27 -16.38
N GLN A 338 -5.83 9.28 -16.01
CA GLN A 338 -4.72 9.18 -16.97
C GLN A 338 -4.40 7.73 -17.35
N LEU A 339 -4.88 6.76 -16.59
CA LEU A 339 -4.79 5.35 -16.94
C LEU A 339 -5.93 4.99 -17.92
N TRP A 340 -5.66 4.07 -18.84
CA TRP A 340 -6.71 3.50 -19.68
C TRP A 340 -7.64 2.65 -18.83
N ASP A 341 -8.91 2.56 -19.19
CA ASP A 341 -9.95 1.83 -18.45
C ASP A 341 -9.54 0.38 -18.11
N GLU A 342 -8.85 -0.29 -19.02
CA GLU A 342 -8.36 -1.64 -18.83
C GLU A 342 -7.27 -1.73 -17.75
N LYS A 343 -6.35 -0.77 -17.69
CA LYS A 343 -5.33 -0.69 -16.64
C LYS A 343 -5.93 -0.35 -15.28
N THR A 344 -6.96 0.48 -15.26
CA THR A 344 -7.69 0.79 -14.03
C THR A 344 -8.41 -0.44 -13.49
N LYS A 345 -9.07 -1.21 -14.34
CA LYS A 345 -9.70 -2.49 -13.97
C LYS A 345 -8.67 -3.48 -13.42
N GLN A 346 -7.57 -3.68 -14.14
CA GLN A 346 -6.48 -4.56 -13.69
C GLN A 346 -5.94 -4.13 -12.32
N PHE A 347 -5.73 -2.83 -12.11
CA PHE A 347 -5.26 -2.30 -10.84
C PHE A 347 -6.24 -2.59 -9.69
N VAL A 348 -7.56 -2.42 -9.92
CA VAL A 348 -8.60 -2.73 -8.92
C VAL A 348 -8.61 -4.22 -8.59
N GLU A 349 -8.52 -5.09 -9.62
CA GLU A 349 -8.43 -6.54 -9.46
C GLU A 349 -7.18 -6.96 -8.67
N ASP A 350 -6.03 -6.36 -8.97
CA ASP A 350 -4.77 -6.63 -8.28
C ASP A 350 -4.83 -6.23 -6.81
N ILE A 351 -5.43 -5.07 -6.48
CA ILE A 351 -5.63 -4.67 -5.08
C ILE A 351 -6.61 -5.61 -4.38
N SER A 352 -7.70 -5.99 -5.04
CA SER A 352 -8.68 -6.93 -4.45
C SER A 352 -8.04 -8.28 -4.14
N LYS A 353 -7.27 -8.82 -5.09
CA LYS A 353 -6.53 -10.07 -4.90
C LYS A 353 -5.47 -9.96 -3.81
N ALA A 354 -4.74 -8.86 -3.77
CA ALA A 354 -3.75 -8.61 -2.72
C ALA A 354 -4.42 -8.45 -1.34
N SER A 355 -5.64 -7.90 -1.27
CA SER A 355 -6.41 -7.79 -0.04
C SER A 355 -6.83 -9.17 0.47
N GLN A 356 -7.34 -10.02 -0.41
CA GLN A 356 -7.69 -11.40 -0.07
C GLN A 356 -6.46 -12.18 0.41
N ASP A 357 -5.35 -12.16 -0.34
CA ASP A 357 -4.10 -12.86 0.01
C ASP A 357 -3.54 -12.40 1.36
N SER A 358 -3.59 -11.11 1.64
CA SER A 358 -3.16 -10.55 2.94
C SER A 358 -4.00 -11.06 4.10
N LEU A 359 -5.32 -11.11 3.93
CA LEU A 359 -6.24 -11.62 4.95
C LEU A 359 -6.05 -13.13 5.17
N GLU A 360 -5.91 -13.92 4.10
CA GLU A 360 -5.63 -15.36 4.21
C GLU A 360 -4.35 -15.61 5.03
N LYS A 361 -3.26 -14.90 4.69
CA LYS A 361 -1.99 -14.98 5.42
C LYS A 361 -2.13 -14.58 6.88
N PHE A 362 -2.89 -13.52 7.15
CA PHE A 362 -3.14 -13.04 8.51
C PHE A 362 -3.84 -14.11 9.39
N PHE A 363 -4.94 -14.66 8.91
CA PHE A 363 -5.69 -15.66 9.68
C PHE A 363 -4.93 -16.99 9.83
N ILE A 364 -4.19 -17.41 8.80
CA ILE A 364 -3.33 -18.59 8.88
C ILE A 364 -2.22 -18.36 9.92
N LEU A 365 -1.55 -17.20 9.89
CA LEU A 365 -0.54 -16.83 10.87
C LEU A 365 -1.11 -16.82 12.29
N GLN A 366 -2.28 -16.22 12.48
CA GLN A 366 -2.98 -16.21 13.76
C GLN A 366 -3.24 -17.65 14.25
N LYS A 367 -3.74 -18.52 13.39
CA LYS A 367 -4.00 -19.93 13.74
C LYS A 367 -2.75 -20.68 14.15
N ILE A 368 -1.65 -20.50 13.42
CA ILE A 368 -0.37 -21.13 13.72
C ILE A 368 0.19 -20.63 15.05
N THR A 369 0.12 -19.32 15.31
CA THR A 369 0.63 -18.73 16.56
C THR A 369 -0.18 -19.19 17.77
N GLU A 370 -1.49 -19.34 17.63
CA GLU A 370 -2.36 -19.92 18.68
C GLU A 370 -1.97 -21.38 18.97
N GLU A 371 -1.81 -22.21 17.93
CA GLU A 371 -1.42 -23.62 18.10
C GLU A 371 -0.04 -23.79 18.73
N LEU A 372 0.91 -22.96 18.35
CA LEU A 372 2.26 -22.96 18.88
C LEU A 372 2.37 -22.26 20.26
N LYS A 373 1.26 -21.73 20.77
CA LYS A 373 1.18 -20.98 22.04
C LYS A 373 2.24 -19.88 22.09
N ILE A 374 2.30 -19.08 21.04
CA ILE A 374 3.16 -17.91 20.97
C ILE A 374 2.41 -16.77 21.65
N ASP A 375 2.98 -16.27 22.73
CA ASP A 375 2.42 -15.13 23.44
C ASP A 375 2.61 -13.85 22.62
N ILE A 376 1.49 -13.21 22.29
CA ILE A 376 1.44 -11.99 21.48
C ILE A 376 0.87 -10.88 22.35
N ASP A 377 1.68 -9.89 22.66
CA ASP A 377 1.18 -8.65 23.24
C ASP A 377 0.42 -7.86 22.15
N ARG A 378 -0.91 -7.99 22.17
CA ARG A 378 -1.81 -7.39 21.15
C ARG A 378 -1.79 -5.87 21.12
N GLN A 379 -1.09 -5.21 22.03
CA GLN A 379 -1.01 -3.75 22.14
C GLN A 379 0.28 -3.16 21.58
N LYS A 380 1.32 -3.96 21.31
CA LYS A 380 2.64 -3.50 20.83
C LYS A 380 3.00 -4.09 19.48
N ALA A 381 3.45 -3.22 18.58
CA ALA A 381 4.15 -3.43 17.30
C ALA A 381 4.13 -4.86 16.72
N TRP A 382 3.06 -5.21 16.16
CA TRP A 382 2.49 -6.52 15.89
C TRP A 382 3.29 -7.45 14.97
N LYS A 383 4.01 -6.95 13.99
CA LYS A 383 4.39 -7.82 12.87
C LYS A 383 5.71 -8.54 13.09
N LEU A 384 6.79 -7.80 13.25
CA LEU A 384 8.14 -8.39 13.31
C LEU A 384 8.41 -9.24 14.57
N GLU A 385 7.87 -8.85 15.71
CA GLU A 385 8.06 -9.61 16.96
C GLU A 385 7.39 -10.99 16.93
N VAL A 386 6.17 -11.05 16.38
CA VAL A 386 5.43 -12.31 16.20
C VAL A 386 6.14 -13.21 15.20
N GLU A 387 6.56 -12.63 14.07
CA GLU A 387 7.29 -13.31 13.02
C GLU A 387 8.62 -13.88 13.56
N GLN A 388 9.34 -13.11 14.37
CA GLN A 388 10.57 -13.58 15.02
C GLN A 388 10.31 -14.74 15.98
N LYS A 389 9.32 -14.65 16.84
CA LYS A 389 8.95 -15.72 17.77
C LYS A 389 8.53 -17.00 17.03
N LEU A 390 7.84 -16.83 15.90
CA LEU A 390 7.46 -17.96 15.05
C LEU A 390 8.70 -18.60 14.42
N TYR A 391 9.60 -17.80 13.86
CA TYR A 391 10.86 -18.26 13.29
C TYR A 391 11.67 -19.06 14.31
N ASP A 392 11.84 -18.54 15.51
CA ASP A 392 12.60 -19.19 16.59
C ASP A 392 12.03 -20.55 17.01
N LYS A 393 10.72 -20.76 16.83
CA LYS A 393 10.06 -22.04 17.12
C LYS A 393 10.11 -23.04 15.98
N VAL A 394 10.10 -22.58 14.74
CA VAL A 394 9.96 -23.45 13.54
C VAL A 394 11.27 -23.73 12.84
N SER A 395 12.27 -22.85 12.96
CA SER A 395 13.59 -23.03 12.35
C SER A 395 14.48 -24.06 13.08
N LYS A 396 14.08 -24.47 14.27
CA LYS A 396 14.72 -25.55 15.06
C LYS A 396 14.21 -26.93 14.58
#